data_4e4bf36d91f587dfc01ca85fabdf3ade
#
_entry.id   4e4bf36d91f587dfc01ca85fabdf3ade
#
_cell.length_a   1.000
_cell.length_b   1.000
_cell.length_c   1.000
_cell.angle_alpha   90.00
_cell.angle_beta   90.00
_cell.angle_gamma   90.00
#
_symmetry.space_group_name_H-M   'P 1'
#
loop_
_entity.id
_entity.type
_entity.pdbx_description
1 polymer ?
#
loop_
_entity_poly.entity_id
_entity_poly.type
_entity_poly.pdbx_seq_one_letter_code
_entity_poly.pdbx_strand_id
1 'polypeptide(L)'
;MKPFLYVSVAPLPRQGAAMPEGSVCRVSGWGSTSPSGGQLPSTLRTARLPIVSVARCNSSSSFDGNITDNMICAGYSTGGKDACKGDSGGPLVCDGRVYGIVSWGEGCADPRYPGVYTAVSRFRRNANRNDDEARK
;
A
#
# COMPACT_ATOMS: atom_id res chain seq x y z
N MET A 1 8.98 -2.44 25.07
CA MET A 1 8.02 -3.57 25.05
C MET A 1 8.77 -4.86 24.74
N LYS A 2 8.59 -5.87 25.54
CA LYS A 2 9.13 -7.20 25.21
C LYS A 2 8.30 -7.78 24.07
N PRO A 3 8.88 -8.18 22.95
CA PRO A 3 8.11 -8.81 21.89
C PRO A 3 7.60 -10.18 22.35
N PHE A 4 6.35 -10.47 22.03
CA PHE A 4 5.84 -11.82 22.13
C PHE A 4 6.45 -12.66 20.99
N LEU A 5 6.42 -13.99 21.13
CA LEU A 5 7.01 -14.88 20.13
C LEU A 5 6.50 -14.63 18.71
N TYR A 6 5.21 -14.30 18.58
CA TYR A 6 4.56 -14.08 17.27
C TYR A 6 4.11 -12.65 17.05
N VAL A 7 4.60 -11.69 17.85
CA VAL A 7 4.24 -10.28 17.74
C VAL A 7 5.52 -9.45 17.82
N SER A 8 5.66 -8.52 16.91
CA SER A 8 6.79 -7.61 16.88
C SER A 8 6.38 -6.27 16.24
N VAL A 9 7.23 -5.28 16.40
CA VAL A 9 7.04 -3.95 15.81
C VAL A 9 7.30 -4.02 14.31
N ALA A 10 6.42 -3.40 13.52
CA ALA A 10 6.62 -3.29 12.07
C ALA A 10 7.58 -2.13 11.78
N PRO A 11 8.70 -2.35 11.05
CA PRO A 11 9.59 -1.27 10.66
C PRO A 11 8.89 -0.29 9.70
N LEU A 12 9.18 1.00 9.86
CA LEU A 12 8.68 2.07 9.01
C LEU A 12 9.83 2.74 8.26
N PRO A 13 9.57 3.32 7.07
CA PRO A 13 10.60 4.06 6.33
C PRO A 13 10.92 5.37 7.04
N ARG A 14 12.09 5.95 6.73
CA ARG A 14 12.45 7.30 7.19
C ARG A 14 11.54 8.33 6.55
N GLN A 15 11.40 9.49 7.21
CA GLN A 15 10.66 10.61 6.64
C GLN A 15 11.18 10.95 5.25
N GLY A 16 10.27 11.01 4.26
CA GLY A 16 10.60 11.35 2.89
C GLY A 16 11.26 10.26 2.06
N ALA A 17 11.49 9.06 2.63
CA ALA A 17 12.06 7.95 1.87
C ALA A 17 11.11 7.52 0.74
N ALA A 18 11.69 7.11 -0.39
CA ALA A 18 10.93 6.65 -1.55
C ALA A 18 11.53 5.36 -2.10
N MET A 19 10.65 4.53 -2.67
CA MET A 19 11.08 3.33 -3.39
C MET A 19 11.17 3.63 -4.89
N PRO A 20 12.23 3.15 -5.58
CA PRO A 20 12.32 3.33 -7.01
C PRO A 20 11.17 2.63 -7.75
N GLU A 21 10.79 3.17 -8.91
CA GLU A 21 9.86 2.52 -9.80
C GLU A 21 10.32 1.09 -10.11
N GLY A 22 9.39 0.14 -10.15
CA GLY A 22 9.69 -1.26 -10.40
C GLY A 22 10.10 -2.05 -9.18
N SER A 23 10.35 -1.40 -8.03
CA SER A 23 10.60 -2.12 -6.77
C SER A 23 9.41 -3.01 -6.45
N VAL A 24 9.66 -4.27 -6.13
CA VAL A 24 8.58 -5.23 -5.82
C VAL A 24 8.23 -5.15 -4.35
N CYS A 25 6.98 -4.86 -4.09
CA CYS A 25 6.42 -4.79 -2.74
C CYS A 25 5.38 -5.90 -2.56
N ARG A 26 4.90 -6.07 -1.34
CA ARG A 26 3.90 -7.08 -1.02
C ARG A 26 2.73 -6.43 -0.29
N VAL A 27 1.52 -6.65 -0.80
CA VAL A 27 0.28 -6.26 -0.14
C VAL A 27 -0.40 -7.50 0.42
N SER A 28 -0.99 -7.39 1.61
CA SER A 28 -1.65 -8.52 2.27
C SER A 28 -3.02 -8.08 2.80
N GLY A 29 -3.97 -8.99 2.83
CA GLY A 29 -5.30 -8.69 3.34
C GLY A 29 -6.27 -9.86 3.21
N TRP A 30 -7.45 -9.65 3.77
CA TRP A 30 -8.59 -10.55 3.67
C TRP A 30 -9.69 -9.98 2.77
N GLY A 31 -9.34 -9.04 1.90
CA GLY A 31 -10.28 -8.42 0.99
C GLY A 31 -10.69 -9.33 -0.16
N SER A 32 -11.59 -8.80 -0.99
CA SER A 32 -12.13 -9.55 -2.12
C SER A 32 -11.04 -10.02 -3.09
N THR A 33 -11.17 -11.24 -3.56
CA THR A 33 -10.30 -11.80 -4.61
C THR A 33 -10.87 -11.58 -6.02
N SER A 34 -12.03 -10.92 -6.12
CA SER A 34 -12.70 -10.60 -7.39
C SER A 34 -13.05 -9.12 -7.46
N PRO A 35 -12.82 -8.46 -8.63
CA PRO A 35 -13.21 -7.05 -8.83
C PRO A 35 -14.70 -6.80 -8.64
N SER A 36 -15.55 -7.77 -8.91
CA SER A 36 -17.00 -7.65 -8.75
C SER A 36 -17.48 -7.84 -7.32
N GLY A 37 -16.57 -8.16 -6.39
CA GLY A 37 -16.91 -8.50 -5.02
C GLY A 37 -17.22 -9.97 -4.88
N GLY A 38 -17.92 -10.34 -3.82
CA GLY A 38 -18.29 -11.71 -3.54
C GLY A 38 -17.85 -12.13 -2.15
N GLN A 39 -17.75 -13.43 -1.92
CA GLN A 39 -17.37 -14.00 -0.64
C GLN A 39 -15.91 -13.69 -0.33
N LEU A 40 -15.63 -13.17 0.88
CA LEU A 40 -14.27 -12.88 1.33
C LEU A 40 -13.52 -14.17 1.69
N PRO A 41 -12.20 -14.22 1.45
CA PRO A 41 -11.41 -15.38 1.83
C PRO A 41 -11.31 -15.53 3.35
N SER A 42 -11.24 -16.78 3.82
CA SER A 42 -11.04 -17.09 5.23
C SER A 42 -9.57 -17.02 5.65
N THR A 43 -8.66 -17.11 4.68
CA THR A 43 -7.21 -17.07 4.92
C THR A 43 -6.63 -15.75 4.41
N LEU A 44 -5.59 -15.27 5.10
CA LEU A 44 -4.85 -14.09 4.65
C LEU A 44 -4.24 -14.35 3.27
N ARG A 45 -4.47 -13.42 2.36
CA ARG A 45 -3.91 -13.45 1.01
C ARG A 45 -2.81 -12.41 0.87
N THR A 46 -1.87 -12.66 -0.03
CA THR A 46 -0.78 -11.75 -0.32
C THR A 46 -0.52 -11.68 -1.83
N ALA A 47 -0.10 -10.51 -2.30
CA ALA A 47 0.27 -10.31 -3.70
C ALA A 47 1.54 -9.47 -3.77
N ARG A 48 2.41 -9.78 -4.74
CA ARG A 48 3.59 -8.96 -5.06
C ARG A 48 3.20 -7.96 -6.12
N LEU A 49 3.55 -6.69 -5.91
CA LEU A 49 3.21 -5.60 -6.82
C LEU A 49 4.43 -4.70 -7.01
N PRO A 50 4.73 -4.28 -8.24
CA PRO A 50 5.78 -3.30 -8.47
C PRO A 50 5.28 -1.88 -8.21
N ILE A 51 6.16 -1.03 -7.71
CA ILE A 51 5.90 0.40 -7.57
C ILE A 51 5.78 1.01 -8.97
N VAL A 52 4.75 1.83 -9.16
CA VAL A 52 4.51 2.58 -10.39
C VAL A 52 4.93 4.03 -10.16
N SER A 53 5.60 4.63 -11.16
CA SER A 53 6.00 6.03 -11.06
C SER A 53 4.77 6.94 -10.91
N VAL A 54 4.93 8.04 -10.17
CA VAL A 54 3.87 9.04 -10.02
C VAL A 54 3.47 9.61 -11.38
N ALA A 55 4.44 9.86 -12.25
CA ALA A 55 4.18 10.39 -13.59
C ALA A 55 3.23 9.50 -14.38
N ARG A 56 3.44 8.17 -14.33
CA ARG A 56 2.58 7.22 -15.04
C ARG A 56 1.22 7.06 -14.34
N CYS A 57 1.22 6.95 -13.02
CA CYS A 57 -0.01 6.79 -12.23
C CYS A 57 -0.91 8.01 -12.33
N ASN A 58 -0.32 9.20 -12.46
CA ASN A 58 -1.02 10.48 -12.51
C ASN A 58 -1.28 10.97 -13.94
N SER A 59 -1.00 10.13 -14.93
CA SER A 59 -1.18 10.49 -16.34
C SER A 59 -2.66 10.60 -16.72
N SER A 60 -2.92 11.22 -17.87
CA SER A 60 -4.29 11.41 -18.39
C SER A 60 -5.00 10.09 -18.71
N SER A 61 -4.25 9.02 -18.97
CA SER A 61 -4.80 7.67 -19.21
C SER A 61 -5.00 6.86 -17.93
N SER A 62 -4.68 7.43 -16.77
CA SER A 62 -4.86 6.82 -15.47
C SER A 62 -5.61 7.78 -14.54
N PHE A 63 -5.05 8.22 -13.43
CA PHE A 63 -5.76 9.03 -12.44
C PHE A 63 -5.80 10.54 -12.74
N ASP A 64 -5.18 10.98 -13.80
CA ASP A 64 -5.33 12.32 -14.40
C ASP A 64 -5.22 13.46 -13.37
N GLY A 65 -4.14 13.52 -12.64
CA GLY A 65 -3.84 14.60 -11.70
C GLY A 65 -4.37 14.39 -10.28
N ASN A 66 -5.03 13.28 -9.98
CA ASN A 66 -5.62 13.03 -8.65
C ASN A 66 -4.63 12.40 -7.65
N ILE A 67 -3.40 12.12 -8.07
CA ILE A 67 -2.37 11.54 -7.19
C ILE A 67 -1.56 12.68 -6.57
N THR A 68 -1.59 12.76 -5.24
CA THR A 68 -0.85 13.78 -4.49
C THR A 68 0.51 13.24 -4.01
N ASP A 69 1.33 14.11 -3.44
CA ASP A 69 2.64 13.74 -2.88
C ASP A 69 2.54 12.77 -1.70
N ASN A 70 1.37 12.64 -1.10
CA ASN A 70 1.11 11.73 0.02
C ASN A 70 0.65 10.35 -0.42
N MET A 71 0.67 10.08 -1.71
CA MET A 71 0.18 8.84 -2.31
C MET A 71 1.28 8.16 -3.11
N ILE A 72 1.26 6.83 -3.10
CA ILE A 72 2.10 6.00 -3.96
C ILE A 72 1.21 5.00 -4.68
N CYS A 73 1.67 4.53 -5.83
CA CYS A 73 0.94 3.58 -6.66
C CYS A 73 1.72 2.29 -6.83
N ALA A 74 1.02 1.18 -6.89
CA ALA A 74 1.61 -0.12 -7.16
C ALA A 74 0.64 -0.98 -7.98
N GLY A 75 1.19 -1.73 -8.92
CA GLY A 75 0.41 -2.59 -9.79
C GLY A 75 1.18 -2.99 -11.04
N TYR A 76 0.68 -4.00 -11.72
CA TYR A 76 1.24 -4.44 -12.99
C TYR A 76 0.58 -3.68 -14.16
N SER A 77 1.37 -3.36 -15.18
CA SER A 77 0.85 -2.74 -16.41
C SER A 77 -0.14 -3.65 -17.16
N THR A 78 -0.10 -4.94 -16.89
CA THR A 78 -1.03 -5.94 -17.44
C THR A 78 -2.24 -6.18 -16.53
N GLY A 79 -2.29 -5.58 -15.34
CA GLY A 79 -3.33 -5.86 -14.34
C GLY A 79 -3.16 -7.23 -13.70
N GLY A 80 -4.23 -7.77 -13.16
CA GLY A 80 -4.32 -9.14 -12.65
C GLY A 80 -4.07 -9.28 -11.15
N LYS A 81 -3.25 -8.42 -10.54
CA LYS A 81 -2.99 -8.42 -9.09
C LYS A 81 -3.15 -7.02 -8.53
N ASP A 82 -3.84 -6.91 -7.40
CA ASP A 82 -4.11 -5.63 -6.74
C ASP A 82 -4.68 -5.91 -5.35
N ALA A 83 -4.68 -4.88 -4.50
CA ALA A 83 -5.57 -4.82 -3.34
C ALA A 83 -6.99 -4.54 -3.82
N CYS A 84 -7.98 -4.96 -3.05
CA CYS A 84 -9.37 -4.80 -3.43
C CYS A 84 -10.25 -4.52 -2.21
N LYS A 85 -11.55 -4.56 -2.38
CA LYS A 85 -12.53 -4.26 -1.31
C LYS A 85 -12.27 -5.14 -0.08
N GLY A 86 -12.12 -4.51 1.07
CA GLY A 86 -11.81 -5.17 2.33
C GLY A 86 -10.33 -5.19 2.69
N ASP A 87 -9.44 -4.75 1.79
CA ASP A 87 -8.00 -4.63 2.05
C ASP A 87 -7.60 -3.26 2.59
N SER A 88 -8.51 -2.27 2.56
CA SER A 88 -8.26 -0.90 3.02
C SER A 88 -7.67 -0.87 4.43
N GLY A 89 -6.64 -0.04 4.62
CA GLY A 89 -5.92 0.05 5.89
C GLY A 89 -4.82 -0.97 6.06
N GLY A 90 -4.71 -1.95 5.16
CA GLY A 90 -3.67 -2.97 5.21
C GLY A 90 -2.33 -2.49 4.66
N PRO A 91 -1.25 -3.26 4.93
CA PRO A 91 0.11 -2.81 4.62
C PRO A 91 0.54 -3.14 3.20
N LEU A 92 1.29 -2.22 2.60
CA LEU A 92 2.16 -2.49 1.45
C LEU A 92 3.60 -2.48 1.96
N VAL A 93 4.24 -3.64 1.96
CA VAL A 93 5.59 -3.82 2.52
C VAL A 93 6.61 -3.83 1.39
N CYS A 94 7.60 -2.95 1.49
CA CYS A 94 8.70 -2.86 0.55
C CYS A 94 10.01 -2.89 1.35
N ASP A 95 10.94 -3.76 0.96
CA ASP A 95 12.24 -3.89 1.63
C ASP A 95 12.10 -4.05 3.16
N GLY A 96 11.15 -4.89 3.58
CA GLY A 96 10.90 -5.19 4.99
C GLY A 96 10.25 -4.06 5.80
N ARG A 97 9.84 -2.96 5.17
CA ARG A 97 9.22 -1.82 5.84
C ARG A 97 7.84 -1.52 5.27
N VAL A 98 6.94 -1.02 6.11
CA VAL A 98 5.59 -0.61 5.67
C VAL A 98 5.68 0.75 4.98
N TYR A 99 5.73 0.75 3.65
CA TYR A 99 5.80 1.96 2.84
C TYR A 99 4.44 2.52 2.46
N GLY A 100 3.42 1.68 2.40
CA GLY A 100 2.10 2.10 1.99
C GLY A 100 1.00 1.50 2.84
N ILE A 101 -0.12 2.22 2.89
CA ILE A 101 -1.37 1.74 3.49
C ILE A 101 -2.42 1.74 2.39
N VAL A 102 -3.08 0.60 2.18
CA VAL A 102 -4.14 0.48 1.16
C VAL A 102 -5.17 1.58 1.37
N SER A 103 -5.39 2.41 0.36
CA SER A 103 -6.25 3.59 0.45
C SER A 103 -7.42 3.54 -0.52
N TRP A 104 -7.18 3.73 -1.82
CA TRP A 104 -8.25 3.78 -2.81
C TRP A 104 -7.78 3.30 -4.18
N GLY A 105 -8.70 3.22 -5.13
CA GLY A 105 -8.40 2.86 -6.50
C GLY A 105 -9.66 2.91 -7.35
N GLU A 106 -9.49 2.76 -8.65
CA GLU A 106 -10.59 2.63 -9.60
C GLU A 106 -10.69 1.15 -10.00
N GLY A 107 -11.69 0.47 -9.49
CA GLY A 107 -11.78 -1.00 -9.65
C GLY A 107 -10.66 -1.72 -8.93
N CYS A 108 -10.38 -2.93 -9.34
CA CYS A 108 -9.27 -3.74 -8.81
C CYS A 108 -8.59 -4.46 -9.96
N ALA A 109 -7.25 -4.45 -9.97
CA ALA A 109 -6.42 -5.15 -10.95
C ALA A 109 -6.62 -4.66 -12.41
N ASP A 110 -7.17 -3.47 -12.61
CA ASP A 110 -7.28 -2.85 -13.93
C ASP A 110 -5.91 -2.32 -14.35
N PRO A 111 -5.41 -2.69 -15.55
CA PRO A 111 -4.08 -2.26 -15.98
C PRO A 111 -3.90 -0.75 -16.10
N ARG A 112 -5.00 0.00 -16.30
CA ARG A 112 -4.95 1.46 -16.39
C ARG A 112 -4.88 2.13 -15.02
N TYR A 113 -5.35 1.46 -13.98
CA TYR A 113 -5.54 2.03 -12.65
C TYR A 113 -4.82 1.17 -11.59
N PRO A 114 -3.53 1.44 -11.34
CA PRO A 114 -2.83 0.80 -10.22
C PRO A 114 -3.52 1.10 -8.90
N GLY A 115 -3.30 0.27 -7.89
CA GLY A 115 -3.77 0.57 -6.54
C GLY A 115 -3.08 1.80 -5.98
N VAL A 116 -3.82 2.60 -5.20
CA VAL A 116 -3.30 3.81 -4.57
C VAL A 116 -3.18 3.59 -3.07
N TYR A 117 -2.03 3.94 -2.54
CA TYR A 117 -1.64 3.71 -1.15
C TYR A 117 -1.22 5.02 -0.52
N THR A 118 -1.51 5.21 0.77
CA THR A 118 -0.97 6.35 1.52
C THR A 118 0.53 6.15 1.70
N ALA A 119 1.33 7.16 1.39
CA ALA A 119 2.79 7.11 1.51
C ALA A 119 3.19 7.29 2.97
N VAL A 120 3.51 6.20 3.66
CA VAL A 120 3.86 6.20 5.09
C VAL A 120 5.05 7.09 5.38
N SER A 121 6.03 7.14 4.47
CA SER A 121 7.24 7.97 4.64
C SER A 121 6.94 9.47 4.78
N ARG A 122 5.80 9.94 4.30
CA ARG A 122 5.39 11.34 4.42
C ARG A 122 4.86 11.66 5.82
N PHE A 123 4.47 10.63 6.59
CA PHE A 123 3.85 10.77 7.90
C PHE A 123 4.71 10.17 9.03
N ARG A 124 5.96 9.83 8.76
CA ARG A 124 6.83 9.16 9.73
C ARG A 124 6.99 9.95 11.03
N ARG A 125 7.14 11.27 10.93
CA ARG A 125 7.25 12.16 12.09
C ARG A 125 5.98 12.19 12.93
N ASN A 126 4.81 12.13 12.27
CA ASN A 126 3.53 12.07 12.97
C ASN A 126 3.39 10.76 13.74
N ALA A 127 3.79 9.64 13.15
CA ALA A 127 3.77 8.33 13.81
C ALA A 127 4.67 8.32 15.05
N ASN A 128 5.87 8.91 14.96
CA ASN A 128 6.78 9.03 16.10
C ASN A 128 6.19 9.90 17.21
N ARG A 129 5.54 11.01 16.85
CA ARG A 129 4.92 11.91 17.82
C ARG A 129 3.83 11.21 18.60
N ASN A 130 2.96 10.46 17.92
CA ASN A 130 1.89 9.71 18.56
C ASN A 130 2.42 8.63 19.49
N ASP A 131 3.51 7.97 19.12
CA ASP A 131 4.18 6.98 19.97
C ASP A 131 4.72 7.62 21.24
N ASP A 132 5.37 8.78 21.11
CA ASP A 132 5.88 9.53 22.25
C ASP A 132 4.76 9.99 23.20
N GLU A 133 3.63 10.43 22.66
CA GLU A 133 2.47 10.81 23.47
C GLU A 133 1.89 9.61 24.21
N ALA A 134 1.82 8.46 23.56
CA ALA A 134 1.31 7.24 24.18
C ALA A 134 2.19 6.73 25.33
N ARG A 135 3.47 7.11 25.37
CA ARG A 135 4.41 6.73 26.43
C ARG A 135 4.36 7.64 27.66
N LYS A 136 3.69 8.78 27.55
CA LYS A 136 3.50 9.68 28.67
C LYS A 136 2.33 9.22 29.56
#